data_c021351d101a26965c189e82f13d22e3
#
_entry.id   c021351d101a26965c189e82f13d22e3
#
_cell.length_a   1.000
_cell.length_b   1.000
_cell.length_c   1.000
_cell.angle_alpha   90.00
_cell.angle_beta   90.00
_cell.angle_gamma   90.00
#
_symmetry.space_group_name_H-M   'P 1'
#
loop_
_entity.id
_entity.type
_entity.pdbx_description
1 polymer ?
#
loop_
_entity_poly.entity_id
_entity_poly.type
_entity_poly.pdbx_seq_one_letter_code
_entity_poly.pdbx_strand_id
1 'polypeptide(L)'
;MMDEKFIHFLARHHVLNLSTCNNNTPYAASCFYAYDIENARFIVASDANTRHMQEALENPKVAGTVTLETKSVGLIQGMQFMGELKEGGDEERRIYYQCYPFARAMNPTIWQIIVNYAKLTDNRLGFGNKLEFTRE
;
A
#
# COMPACT_ATOMS: atom_id res chain seq x y z
N MET A 1 7.17 13.31 -8.39
CA MET A 1 6.44 13.29 -7.10
C MET A 1 4.97 13.00 -7.36
N MET A 2 4.32 12.28 -6.47
CA MET A 2 2.89 12.05 -6.59
C MET A 2 2.08 13.32 -6.48
N ASP A 3 0.98 13.40 -7.25
CA ASP A 3 0.01 14.48 -7.13
C ASP A 3 -0.57 14.53 -5.71
N GLU A 4 -0.89 15.72 -5.23
CA GLU A 4 -1.45 15.94 -3.89
C GLU A 4 -2.71 15.12 -3.63
N LYS A 5 -3.49 14.82 -4.66
CA LYS A 5 -4.73 14.04 -4.51
C LYS A 5 -4.45 12.61 -4.05
N PHE A 6 -3.35 12.00 -4.53
CA PHE A 6 -2.90 10.71 -4.00
C PHE A 6 -2.56 10.82 -2.52
N ILE A 7 -1.82 11.86 -2.16
CA ILE A 7 -1.34 12.06 -0.79
C ILE A 7 -2.52 12.24 0.17
N HIS A 8 -3.50 13.07 -0.20
CA HIS A 8 -4.69 13.30 0.62
C HIS A 8 -5.52 12.03 0.76
N PHE A 9 -5.67 11.27 -0.32
CA PHE A 9 -6.40 10.00 -0.28
C PHE A 9 -5.72 9.01 0.67
N LEU A 10 -4.41 8.82 0.52
CA LEU A 10 -3.65 7.86 1.33
C LEU A 10 -3.62 8.24 2.80
N ALA A 11 -3.62 9.53 3.13
CA ALA A 11 -3.60 10.00 4.52
C ALA A 11 -4.91 9.71 5.25
N ARG A 12 -6.02 9.57 4.53
CA ARG A 12 -7.34 9.31 5.13
C ARG A 12 -7.66 7.84 5.30
N HIS A 13 -6.86 6.97 4.72
CA HIS A 13 -7.09 5.51 4.76
C HIS A 13 -5.93 4.84 5.47
N HIS A 14 -6.14 3.60 5.90
CA HIS A 14 -5.20 2.90 6.77
C HIS A 14 -4.88 1.49 6.31
N VAL A 15 -5.69 0.90 5.43
CA VAL A 15 -5.58 -0.50 5.04
C VAL A 15 -5.38 -0.60 3.54
N LEU A 16 -4.37 -1.35 3.15
CA LEU A 16 -4.20 -1.74 1.75
C LEU A 16 -4.48 -3.23 1.60
N ASN A 17 -4.87 -3.61 0.41
CA ASN A 17 -4.88 -5.01 0.00
C ASN A 17 -3.59 -5.28 -0.76
N LEU A 18 -2.85 -6.28 -0.32
CA LEU A 18 -1.60 -6.70 -0.93
C LEU A 18 -1.83 -7.96 -1.73
N SER A 19 -1.52 -7.91 -3.02
CA SER A 19 -1.60 -9.05 -3.92
C SER A 19 -0.22 -9.58 -4.23
N THR A 20 -0.04 -10.88 -4.07
CA THR A 20 1.17 -11.61 -4.40
C THR A 20 0.89 -12.62 -5.51
N CYS A 21 1.92 -13.11 -6.17
CA CYS A 21 1.74 -14.10 -7.22
C CYS A 21 2.92 -15.03 -7.28
N ASN A 22 2.68 -16.32 -7.06
CA ASN A 22 3.69 -17.38 -7.21
C ASN A 22 3.11 -18.50 -8.08
N ASN A 23 3.90 -18.98 -9.03
CA ASN A 23 3.49 -20.06 -9.93
C ASN A 23 2.12 -19.76 -10.59
N ASN A 24 1.95 -18.53 -11.05
CA ASN A 24 0.72 -18.04 -11.68
C ASN A 24 -0.52 -18.10 -10.78
N THR A 25 -0.34 -18.23 -9.46
CA THR A 25 -1.44 -18.27 -8.51
C THR A 25 -1.43 -16.99 -7.70
N PRO A 26 -2.44 -16.12 -7.87
CA PRO A 26 -2.54 -14.89 -7.08
C PRO A 26 -3.08 -15.17 -5.69
N TYR A 27 -2.66 -14.35 -4.74
CA TYR A 27 -3.15 -14.40 -3.36
C TYR A 27 -3.23 -12.98 -2.82
N ALA A 28 -4.15 -12.70 -1.92
CA ALA A 28 -4.34 -11.36 -1.40
C ALA A 28 -4.52 -11.36 0.12
N ALA A 29 -4.02 -10.32 0.76
CA ALA A 29 -4.15 -10.11 2.20
C ALA A 29 -4.28 -8.62 2.49
N SER A 30 -4.83 -8.28 3.65
CA SER A 30 -4.97 -6.89 4.09
C SER A 30 -3.88 -6.53 5.08
N CYS A 31 -3.33 -5.33 4.95
CA CYS A 31 -2.29 -4.82 5.84
C CYS A 31 -2.58 -3.37 6.20
N PHE A 32 -2.33 -3.00 7.46
CA PHE A 32 -2.25 -1.59 7.82
C PHE A 32 -0.98 -0.99 7.23
N TYR A 33 -1.06 0.27 6.82
CA TYR A 33 0.08 0.93 6.22
C TYR A 33 0.34 2.31 6.80
N ALA A 34 1.62 2.70 6.80
CA ALA A 34 2.04 4.09 6.85
C ALA A 34 2.59 4.44 5.47
N TYR A 35 2.37 5.66 5.00
CA TYR A 35 2.84 6.05 3.68
C TYR A 35 3.95 7.07 3.78
N ASP A 36 5.07 6.78 3.10
CA ASP A 36 6.19 7.70 2.97
C ASP A 36 6.03 8.50 1.68
N ILE A 37 5.62 9.74 1.82
CA ILE A 37 5.30 10.63 0.71
C ILE A 37 6.54 10.92 -0.13
N GLU A 38 7.67 11.18 0.52
CA GLU A 38 8.88 11.61 -0.17
C GLU A 38 9.45 10.53 -1.08
N ASN A 39 9.34 9.29 -0.65
CA ASN A 39 9.94 8.16 -1.37
C ASN A 39 8.91 7.30 -2.09
N ALA A 40 7.64 7.67 -2.06
CA ALA A 40 6.54 6.95 -2.71
C ALA A 40 6.57 5.46 -2.38
N ARG A 41 6.40 5.15 -1.08
CA ARG A 41 6.40 3.77 -0.60
C ARG A 41 5.43 3.60 0.56
N PHE A 42 4.87 2.39 0.65
CA PHE A 42 4.11 1.97 1.81
C PHE A 42 5.04 1.28 2.80
N ILE A 43 4.80 1.51 4.07
CA ILE A 43 5.46 0.78 5.15
C ILE A 43 4.40 -0.05 5.85
N VAL A 44 4.62 -1.36 5.95
CA VAL A 44 3.64 -2.28 6.52
C VAL A 44 4.29 -3.17 7.57
N ALA A 45 3.48 -3.68 8.49
CA ALA A 45 3.91 -4.65 9.49
C ALA A 45 3.19 -5.97 9.21
N SER A 46 3.94 -7.06 9.17
CA SER A 46 3.37 -8.39 8.98
C SER A 46 4.39 -9.44 9.39
N ASP A 47 3.91 -10.52 10.00
CA ASP A 47 4.76 -11.65 10.36
C ASP A 47 5.34 -12.27 9.09
N ALA A 48 6.65 -12.53 9.13
CA ALA A 48 7.37 -13.14 8.00
C ALA A 48 6.85 -14.54 7.66
N ASN A 49 6.21 -15.22 8.59
CA ASN A 49 5.69 -16.57 8.38
C ASN A 49 4.30 -16.60 7.71
N THR A 50 3.69 -15.45 7.48
CA THR A 50 2.41 -15.42 6.75
C THR A 50 2.62 -15.85 5.31
N ARG A 51 1.56 -16.42 4.72
CA ARG A 51 1.61 -16.85 3.32
C ARG A 51 1.97 -15.71 2.38
N HIS A 52 1.34 -14.55 2.55
CA HIS A 52 1.59 -13.42 1.65
C HIS A 52 3.04 -12.93 1.75
N MET A 53 3.66 -12.94 2.93
CA MET A 53 5.06 -12.52 3.06
C MET A 53 6.02 -13.56 2.51
N GLN A 54 5.74 -14.85 2.71
CA GLN A 54 6.55 -15.93 2.12
C GLN A 54 6.50 -15.85 0.59
N GLU A 55 5.33 -15.61 0.03
CA GLU A 55 5.17 -15.48 -1.42
C GLU A 55 5.90 -14.24 -1.95
N ALA A 56 5.80 -13.11 -1.24
CA ALA A 56 6.46 -11.88 -1.67
C ALA A 56 7.99 -11.94 -1.52
N LEU A 57 8.50 -12.76 -0.61
CA LEU A 57 9.95 -12.99 -0.50
C LEU A 57 10.47 -13.78 -1.71
N GLU A 58 9.69 -14.72 -2.23
CA GLU A 58 10.05 -15.46 -3.43
C GLU A 58 9.86 -14.64 -4.70
N ASN A 59 8.77 -13.89 -4.79
CA ASN A 59 8.49 -13.00 -5.91
C ASN A 59 8.16 -11.61 -5.35
N PRO A 60 9.13 -10.69 -5.35
CA PRO A 60 8.93 -9.38 -4.74
C PRO A 60 8.00 -8.45 -5.53
N LYS A 61 7.64 -8.81 -6.75
CA LYS A 61 6.69 -8.03 -7.54
C LYS A 61 5.30 -8.22 -6.97
N VAL A 62 4.72 -7.12 -6.48
CA VAL A 62 3.42 -7.12 -5.82
C VAL A 62 2.53 -6.06 -6.43
N ALA A 63 1.25 -6.18 -6.15
CA ALA A 63 0.26 -5.17 -6.51
C ALA A 63 -0.69 -5.00 -5.34
N GLY A 64 -1.51 -3.97 -5.40
CA GLY A 64 -2.50 -3.82 -4.35
C GLY A 64 -3.48 -2.70 -4.61
N THR A 65 -4.35 -2.50 -3.65
CA THR A 65 -5.36 -1.45 -3.69
C THR A 65 -5.52 -0.80 -2.33
N VAL A 66 -5.93 0.47 -2.36
CA VAL A 66 -6.46 1.17 -1.18
C VAL A 66 -7.84 1.69 -1.61
N THR A 67 -8.87 1.40 -0.85
CA THR A 67 -10.24 1.65 -1.27
C THR A 67 -11.05 2.37 -0.20
N LEU A 68 -11.83 3.36 -0.61
CA LEU A 68 -12.90 3.90 0.23
C LEU A 68 -14.06 2.91 0.22
N GLU A 69 -14.44 2.40 1.40
CA GLU A 69 -15.59 1.51 1.54
C GLU A 69 -16.86 2.36 1.47
N THR A 70 -17.69 2.13 0.46
CA THR A 70 -18.94 2.86 0.27
C THR A 70 -19.91 2.05 -0.60
N LYS A 71 -21.21 2.25 -0.35
CA LYS A 71 -22.24 1.70 -1.21
C LYS A 71 -22.65 2.66 -2.35
N SER A 72 -22.18 3.90 -2.28
CA SER A 72 -22.57 4.91 -3.26
C SER A 72 -21.58 4.93 -4.41
N VAL A 73 -22.02 4.54 -5.60
CA VAL A 73 -21.17 4.51 -6.80
C VAL A 73 -20.59 5.89 -7.09
N GLY A 74 -21.35 6.96 -6.87
CA GLY A 74 -20.89 8.32 -7.10
C GLY A 74 -19.80 8.79 -6.16
N LEU A 75 -19.58 8.09 -5.05
CA LEU A 75 -18.54 8.44 -4.07
C LEU A 75 -17.33 7.53 -4.12
N ILE A 76 -17.27 6.59 -5.06
CA ILE A 76 -16.16 5.65 -5.16
C ILE A 76 -14.84 6.40 -5.32
N GLN A 77 -13.89 6.04 -4.47
CA GLN A 77 -12.50 6.45 -4.55
C GLN A 77 -11.63 5.23 -4.32
N GLY A 78 -10.58 5.08 -5.11
CA GLY A 78 -9.69 3.95 -4.97
C GLY A 78 -8.38 4.17 -5.66
N MET A 79 -7.33 3.55 -5.11
CA MET A 79 -6.01 3.56 -5.70
C MET A 79 -5.59 2.13 -6.00
N GLN A 80 -5.05 1.92 -7.19
CA GLN A 80 -4.39 0.68 -7.58
C GLN A 80 -2.90 0.96 -7.66
N PHE A 81 -2.08 0.00 -7.24
CA PHE A 81 -0.63 0.19 -7.35
C PHE A 81 0.08 -1.11 -7.72
N MET A 82 1.27 -0.96 -8.27
CA MET A 82 2.22 -2.03 -8.53
C MET A 82 3.56 -1.61 -7.94
N GLY A 83 4.29 -2.55 -7.37
CA GLY A 83 5.55 -2.24 -6.73
C GLY A 83 6.37 -3.46 -6.38
N GLU A 84 7.37 -3.24 -5.54
CA GLU A 84 8.25 -4.29 -5.06
C GLU A 84 8.34 -4.28 -3.55
N LEU A 85 8.22 -5.46 -2.95
CA LEU A 85 8.39 -5.65 -1.52
C LEU A 85 9.89 -5.75 -1.20
N LYS A 86 10.30 -5.08 -0.12
CA LYS A 86 11.64 -5.19 0.45
C LYS A 86 11.55 -5.20 1.96
N GLU A 87 12.59 -5.71 2.60
CA GLU A 87 12.67 -5.63 4.06
C GLU A 87 12.76 -4.18 4.52
N GLY A 88 12.21 -3.93 5.71
CA GLY A 88 12.31 -2.64 6.37
C GLY A 88 13.40 -2.66 7.43
N GLY A 89 13.98 -1.50 7.69
CA GLY A 89 14.98 -1.29 8.72
C GLY A 89 14.52 -0.30 9.76
N ASP A 90 15.47 0.38 10.40
CA ASP A 90 15.19 1.31 11.51
C ASP A 90 14.40 2.54 11.06
N GLU A 91 14.69 3.06 9.87
CA GLU A 91 13.96 4.21 9.36
C GLU A 91 12.50 3.85 9.10
N GLU A 92 12.24 2.68 8.50
CA GLU A 92 10.89 2.21 8.21
C GLU A 92 10.12 1.93 9.50
N ARG A 93 10.78 1.39 10.51
CA ARG A 93 10.16 1.23 11.83
C ARG A 93 9.75 2.57 12.42
N ARG A 94 10.62 3.56 12.32
CA ARG A 94 10.32 4.91 12.82
C ARG A 94 9.08 5.48 12.15
N ILE A 95 8.98 5.37 10.83
CA ILE A 95 7.84 5.86 10.07
C ILE A 95 6.56 5.14 10.49
N TYR A 96 6.62 3.80 10.59
CA TYR A 96 5.46 3.00 10.95
C TYR A 96 4.96 3.34 12.36
N TYR A 97 5.87 3.45 13.32
CA TYR A 97 5.51 3.71 14.72
C TYR A 97 5.03 5.15 14.96
N GLN A 98 5.40 6.10 14.11
CA GLN A 98 4.80 7.43 14.15
C GLN A 98 3.31 7.37 13.84
N CYS A 99 2.92 6.49 12.93
CA CYS A 99 1.53 6.28 12.54
C CYS A 99 0.78 5.40 13.55
N TYR A 100 1.45 4.38 14.05
CA TYR A 100 0.87 3.36 14.94
C TYR A 100 1.75 3.14 16.18
N PRO A 101 1.73 4.06 17.16
CA PRO A 101 2.64 3.97 18.33
C PRO A 101 2.48 2.69 19.14
N PHE A 102 1.25 2.15 19.22
CA PHE A 102 1.00 0.93 20.00
C PHE A 102 1.64 -0.31 19.40
N ALA A 103 1.92 -0.30 18.09
CA ALA A 103 2.54 -1.43 17.41
C ALA A 103 3.96 -1.70 17.93
N ARG A 104 4.63 -0.70 18.48
CA ARG A 104 5.99 -0.83 19.02
C ARG A 104 6.08 -1.93 20.08
N ALA A 105 5.05 -2.05 20.93
CA ALA A 105 5.04 -3.05 22.01
C ALA A 105 5.02 -4.47 21.48
N MET A 106 4.51 -4.69 20.28
CA MET A 106 4.42 -6.00 19.63
C MET A 106 5.69 -6.36 18.87
N ASN A 107 6.57 -5.39 18.62
CA ASN A 107 7.81 -5.55 17.88
C ASN A 107 7.63 -6.32 16.56
N PRO A 108 6.72 -5.86 15.68
CA PRO A 108 6.42 -6.58 14.44
C PRO A 108 7.56 -6.50 13.43
N THR A 109 7.58 -7.44 12.50
CA THR A 109 8.46 -7.35 11.34
C THR A 109 7.92 -6.27 10.40
N ILE A 110 8.80 -5.36 9.98
CA ILE A 110 8.45 -4.21 9.15
C ILE A 110 8.98 -4.43 7.74
N TRP A 111 8.15 -4.07 6.76
CA TRP A 111 8.44 -4.21 5.34
C TRP A 111 8.16 -2.90 4.62
N GLN A 112 8.74 -2.74 3.45
CA GLN A 112 8.43 -1.61 2.58
C GLN A 112 7.98 -2.10 1.21
N ILE A 113 7.03 -1.38 0.64
CA ILE A 113 6.56 -1.62 -0.73
C ILE A 113 6.88 -0.38 -1.54
N ILE A 114 7.86 -0.50 -2.42
CA ILE A 114 8.27 0.59 -3.30
C ILE A 114 7.25 0.68 -4.43
N VAL A 115 6.54 1.81 -4.53
CA VAL A 115 5.50 1.97 -5.55
C VAL A 115 6.13 2.38 -6.88
N ASN A 116 5.94 1.56 -7.90
CA ASN A 116 6.44 1.83 -9.25
C ASN A 116 5.38 2.48 -10.12
N TYR A 117 4.12 2.12 -9.91
CA TYR A 117 2.99 2.66 -10.65
C TYR A 117 1.78 2.75 -9.73
N ALA A 118 0.99 3.81 -9.88
CA ALA A 118 -0.27 3.94 -9.16
C ALA A 118 -1.30 4.68 -10.03
N LYS A 119 -2.56 4.34 -9.83
CA LYS A 119 -3.69 4.99 -10.47
C LYS A 119 -4.73 5.31 -9.41
N LEU A 120 -5.16 6.57 -9.35
CA LEU A 120 -6.22 7.01 -8.45
C LEU A 120 -7.49 7.26 -9.26
N THR A 121 -8.59 6.63 -8.86
CA THR A 121 -9.91 6.85 -9.42
C THR A 121 -10.76 7.58 -8.37
N ASP A 122 -11.45 8.65 -8.80
CA ASP A 122 -12.34 9.40 -7.91
C ASP A 122 -13.60 9.77 -8.69
N ASN A 123 -14.69 9.06 -8.42
CA ASN A 123 -15.96 9.27 -9.14
C ASN A 123 -16.64 10.58 -8.78
N ARG A 124 -16.25 11.23 -7.69
CA ARG A 124 -16.81 12.56 -7.33
C ARG A 124 -16.44 13.63 -8.37
N LEU A 125 -15.34 13.42 -9.10
CA LEU A 125 -14.87 14.32 -10.15
C LEU A 125 -15.47 13.97 -11.51
N GLY A 126 -16.42 13.02 -11.54
CA GLY A 126 -17.02 12.48 -12.76
C GLY A 126 -16.46 11.08 -13.06
N PHE A 127 -17.32 10.25 -13.65
CA PHE A 127 -16.92 8.89 -13.99
C PHE A 127 -15.75 8.89 -14.97
N GLY A 128 -14.75 8.06 -14.69
CA GLY A 128 -13.59 7.91 -15.57
C GLY A 128 -12.46 8.89 -15.31
N ASN A 129 -12.60 9.81 -14.35
CA ASN A 129 -11.51 10.70 -13.95
C ASN A 129 -10.44 9.93 -13.18
N LYS A 130 -9.23 9.88 -13.72
CA LYS A 130 -8.13 9.10 -13.18
C LYS A 130 -6.85 9.90 -13.20
N LEU A 131 -6.03 9.70 -12.16
CA LEU A 131 -4.68 10.23 -12.08
C LEU A 131 -3.71 9.06 -12.04
N GLU A 132 -2.57 9.24 -12.68
CA GLU A 132 -1.55 8.19 -12.71
C GLU A 132 -0.22 8.70 -12.18
N PHE A 133 0.54 7.79 -11.58
CA PHE A 133 1.90 8.02 -11.13
C PHE A 133 2.77 6.90 -11.65
N THR A 134 3.92 7.25 -12.23
CA THR A 134 4.93 6.28 -12.64
C THR A 134 6.27 6.72 -12.09
N ARG A 135 6.95 5.82 -11.40
CA ARG A 135 8.29 6.09 -10.88
C ARG A 135 9.29 6.14 -12.02
N GLU A 136 10.13 7.14 -11.98
CA GLU A 136 11.22 7.28 -12.95
C GLU A 136 12.46 6.47 -12.58
#